data_426a2373f26d02b10e796c3093084a7c
#
_entry.id   426a2373f26d02b10e796c3093084a7c
#
_cell.length_a   1.000
_cell.length_b   1.000
_cell.length_c   1.000
_cell.angle_alpha   90.00
_cell.angle_beta   90.00
_cell.angle_gamma   90.00
#
_symmetry.space_group_name_H-M   'P 1'
#
loop_
_entity.id
_entity.type
_entity.pdbx_description
1 polymer ?
#
loop_
_entity_poly.entity_id
_entity_poly.type
_entity_poly.pdbx_seq_one_letter_code
_entity_poly.pdbx_strand_id
1 'polypeptide(L)'
;LISRSIKHRNAKLMLPCPTHSDSAVIMRALSSKNTLSKIVLRNQIDKIRLLFHRDRESYLCFYRILGFYPRNIQLYEQALLHKSSSVRSDKGRPLNNERLEFLGDAILDAIVGDIVYKRFEGKREGFLTNTRSKIVQRETLNKLAVEIGLDKLIKYSTRSSSHNSYMYGNAFEAFIGAIYLDQGYERCKQFMEQRIINRYIDLDKISRKEVNFKSKLIEWSQKSKLEVSFELIEQFLDQDSNPVFQTEVRIEGLPAGTGTGYSKKESQQNAAQMAIKKVKD
;
A
#
# COMPACT_ATOMS: atom_id res chain seq x y z
N LEU A 1 -73.48 -22.34 42.62
CA LEU A 1 -72.78 -21.10 42.97
C LEU A 1 -71.39 -21.13 42.47
N ILE A 2 -71.17 -20.38 41.43
CA ILE A 2 -69.92 -19.80 40.88
C ILE A 2 -68.72 -20.71 40.69
N SER A 3 -68.65 -21.32 39.52
CA SER A 3 -67.46 -21.88 38.87
C SER A 3 -66.65 -20.76 38.21
N ARG A 4 -65.37 -20.57 38.59
CA ARG A 4 -64.41 -19.74 37.84
C ARG A 4 -63.47 -20.64 37.05
N SER A 5 -63.65 -20.60 35.72
CA SER A 5 -62.83 -21.22 34.75
C SER A 5 -61.48 -20.49 34.65
N ILE A 6 -60.37 -21.19 34.87
CA ILE A 6 -58.97 -20.71 34.64
C ILE A 6 -58.60 -21.04 33.20
N LYS A 7 -58.54 -20.02 32.35
CA LYS A 7 -57.96 -20.14 31.01
C LYS A 7 -56.42 -20.06 31.07
N HIS A 8 -55.75 -21.19 30.85
CA HIS A 8 -54.32 -21.20 30.55
C HIS A 8 -54.06 -20.52 29.19
N ARG A 9 -53.38 -19.40 29.20
CA ARG A 9 -52.78 -18.81 28.01
C ARG A 9 -51.39 -19.43 27.80
N ASN A 10 -51.28 -20.30 26.82
CA ASN A 10 -50.01 -20.71 26.26
C ASN A 10 -49.40 -19.54 25.47
N ALA A 11 -48.47 -18.79 26.08
CA ALA A 11 -47.61 -17.85 25.40
C ALA A 11 -46.51 -18.65 24.67
N LYS A 12 -46.67 -18.89 23.38
CA LYS A 12 -45.59 -19.31 22.50
C LYS A 12 -44.56 -18.18 22.48
N LEU A 13 -43.38 -18.40 23.12
CA LEU A 13 -42.19 -17.56 22.87
C LEU A 13 -41.81 -17.73 21.40
N MET A 14 -42.18 -16.78 20.56
CA MET A 14 -41.55 -16.61 19.25
C MET A 14 -40.16 -16.02 19.45
N LEU A 15 -39.13 -16.82 19.23
CA LEU A 15 -37.78 -16.31 19.05
C LEU A 15 -37.78 -15.39 17.80
N PRO A 16 -37.18 -14.20 17.86
CA PRO A 16 -37.09 -13.34 16.68
C PRO A 16 -36.33 -14.02 15.58
N CYS A 17 -36.86 -14.01 14.35
CA CYS A 17 -36.14 -14.44 13.18
C CYS A 17 -34.82 -13.62 13.04
N PRO A 18 -33.68 -14.26 12.79
CA PRO A 18 -32.44 -13.52 12.58
C PRO A 18 -32.60 -12.55 11.41
N THR A 19 -32.25 -11.30 11.62
CA THR A 19 -32.29 -10.26 10.60
C THR A 19 -31.26 -10.57 9.51
N HIS A 20 -31.48 -10.07 8.30
CA HIS A 20 -30.58 -10.29 7.14
C HIS A 20 -29.13 -9.89 7.42
N SER A 21 -28.87 -9.02 8.40
CA SER A 21 -27.54 -8.58 8.84
C SER A 21 -26.79 -9.67 9.61
N ASP A 22 -27.50 -10.42 10.48
CA ASP A 22 -26.88 -11.46 11.32
C ASP A 22 -26.43 -12.66 10.50
N SER A 23 -27.19 -13.02 9.46
CA SER A 23 -26.84 -14.09 8.53
C SER A 23 -25.56 -13.77 7.73
N ALA A 24 -25.38 -12.51 7.32
CA ALA A 24 -24.19 -12.07 6.60
C ALA A 24 -22.92 -12.07 7.48
N VAL A 25 -23.03 -11.71 8.75
CA VAL A 25 -21.93 -11.75 9.73
C VAL A 25 -21.52 -13.19 10.03
N ILE A 26 -22.50 -14.09 10.24
CA ILE A 26 -22.23 -15.52 10.48
C ILE A 26 -21.60 -16.18 9.26
N MET A 27 -22.09 -15.89 8.04
CA MET A 27 -21.50 -16.38 6.79
C MET A 27 -20.06 -15.89 6.57
N ARG A 28 -19.77 -14.61 6.87
CA ARG A 28 -18.41 -14.06 6.82
C ARG A 28 -17.49 -14.72 7.85
N ALA A 29 -17.95 -14.97 9.08
CA ALA A 29 -17.19 -15.64 10.13
C ALA A 29 -16.90 -17.13 9.79
N LEU A 30 -17.86 -17.83 9.21
CA LEU A 30 -17.72 -19.22 8.76
C LEU A 30 -16.78 -19.31 7.53
N SER A 31 -16.88 -18.37 6.58
CA SER A 31 -15.99 -18.28 5.43
C SER A 31 -14.54 -18.01 5.87
N SER A 32 -14.33 -17.11 6.84
CA SER A 32 -13.02 -16.79 7.41
C SER A 32 -12.39 -18.00 8.12
N LYS A 33 -13.16 -18.74 8.93
CA LYS A 33 -12.68 -19.96 9.62
C LYS A 33 -12.29 -21.06 8.63
N ASN A 34 -13.08 -21.28 7.58
CA ASN A 34 -12.77 -22.25 6.52
C ASN A 34 -11.50 -21.86 5.73
N THR A 35 -11.29 -20.59 5.50
CA THR A 35 -10.08 -20.08 4.82
C THR A 35 -8.84 -20.27 5.71
N LEU A 36 -8.92 -19.93 6.99
CA LEU A 36 -7.84 -20.13 7.95
C LEU A 36 -7.46 -21.61 8.13
N SER A 37 -8.42 -22.50 8.25
CA SER A 37 -8.16 -23.93 8.38
C SER A 37 -7.49 -24.52 7.13
N LYS A 38 -7.92 -24.10 5.93
CA LYS A 38 -7.28 -24.48 4.66
C LYS A 38 -5.84 -23.96 4.56
N ILE A 39 -5.57 -22.75 5.05
CA ILE A 39 -4.23 -22.15 5.05
C ILE A 39 -3.30 -22.91 6.00
N VAL A 40 -3.76 -23.24 7.21
CA VAL A 40 -2.97 -23.99 8.20
C VAL A 40 -2.64 -25.38 7.68
N LEU A 41 -3.62 -26.09 7.14
CA LEU A 41 -3.42 -27.43 6.57
C LEU A 41 -2.43 -27.39 5.40
N ARG A 42 -2.55 -26.40 4.54
CA ARG A 42 -1.65 -26.18 3.40
C ARG A 42 -0.20 -25.92 3.83
N ASN A 43 0.01 -25.09 4.87
CA ASN A 43 1.33 -24.84 5.42
C ASN A 43 1.97 -26.11 6.04
N GLN A 44 1.18 -27.02 6.60
CA GLN A 44 1.68 -28.31 7.11
C GLN A 44 2.12 -29.24 5.96
N ILE A 45 1.33 -29.32 4.90
CA ILE A 45 1.69 -30.08 3.69
C ILE A 45 2.97 -29.53 3.06
N ASP A 46 3.09 -28.20 2.97
CA ASP A 46 4.26 -27.55 2.38
C ASP A 46 5.52 -27.78 3.25
N LYS A 47 5.39 -27.85 4.59
CA LYS A 47 6.49 -28.28 5.48
C LYS A 47 6.97 -29.70 5.18
N ILE A 48 6.05 -30.64 4.97
CA ILE A 48 6.39 -32.03 4.67
C ILE A 48 7.11 -32.10 3.31
N ARG A 49 6.61 -31.36 2.30
CA ARG A 49 7.27 -31.27 0.99
C ARG A 49 8.70 -30.75 1.09
N LEU A 50 8.95 -29.76 1.96
CA LEU A 50 10.28 -29.20 2.18
C LEU A 50 11.31 -30.25 2.64
N LEU A 51 10.88 -31.28 3.36
CA LEU A 51 11.78 -32.36 3.80
C LEU A 51 12.40 -33.13 2.62
N PHE A 52 11.76 -33.12 1.47
CA PHE A 52 12.18 -33.79 0.24
C PHE A 52 12.85 -32.88 -0.79
N HIS A 53 12.94 -31.54 -0.52
CA HIS A 53 13.59 -30.61 -1.43
C HIS A 53 15.10 -30.52 -1.19
N ARG A 54 15.86 -30.51 -2.28
CA ARG A 54 17.33 -30.39 -2.27
C ARG A 54 17.83 -29.02 -1.80
N ASP A 55 17.04 -27.94 -2.09
CA ASP A 55 17.41 -26.53 -1.83
C ASP A 55 16.73 -25.96 -0.58
N ARG A 56 16.83 -26.68 0.53
CA ARG A 56 16.17 -26.33 1.81
C ARG A 56 16.45 -24.91 2.28
N GLU A 57 17.67 -24.43 2.14
CA GLU A 57 18.06 -23.09 2.64
C GLU A 57 17.36 -21.96 1.89
N SER A 58 17.25 -22.06 0.57
CA SER A 58 16.54 -21.08 -0.27
C SER A 58 15.05 -21.03 0.11
N TYR A 59 14.40 -22.21 0.28
CA TYR A 59 13.01 -22.25 0.71
C TYR A 59 12.79 -21.65 2.10
N LEU A 60 13.69 -21.88 3.05
CA LEU A 60 13.62 -21.30 4.40
C LEU A 60 13.84 -19.80 4.39
N CYS A 61 14.74 -19.31 3.54
CA CYS A 61 14.95 -17.87 3.35
C CYS A 61 13.65 -17.17 2.89
N PHE A 62 13.02 -17.69 1.85
CA PHE A 62 11.75 -17.15 1.37
C PHE A 62 10.62 -17.32 2.39
N TYR A 63 10.55 -18.44 3.11
CA TYR A 63 9.57 -18.63 4.17
C TYR A 63 9.63 -17.55 5.26
N ARG A 64 10.83 -17.11 5.65
CA ARG A 64 11.00 -16.05 6.65
C ARG A 64 10.37 -14.73 6.18
N ILE A 65 10.53 -14.41 4.92
CA ILE A 65 9.96 -13.19 4.30
C ILE A 65 8.46 -13.36 4.13
N LEU A 66 8.03 -14.43 3.48
CA LEU A 66 6.65 -14.66 3.04
C LEU A 66 5.69 -15.03 4.18
N GLY A 67 6.16 -15.82 5.16
CA GLY A 67 5.32 -16.48 6.17
C GLY A 67 4.60 -17.73 5.69
N PHE A 68 4.92 -18.19 4.47
CA PHE A 68 4.45 -19.44 3.87
C PHE A 68 5.54 -20.01 2.95
N TYR A 69 5.42 -21.29 2.57
CA TYR A 69 6.38 -21.93 1.68
C TYR A 69 6.07 -21.65 0.21
N PRO A 70 7.07 -21.25 -0.59
CA PRO A 70 6.94 -21.18 -2.05
C PRO A 70 6.59 -22.56 -2.63
N ARG A 71 5.75 -22.61 -3.65
CA ARG A 71 5.50 -23.82 -4.45
C ARG A 71 6.44 -23.88 -5.62
N ASN A 72 6.64 -22.74 -6.28
CA ASN A 72 7.58 -22.57 -7.37
C ASN A 72 8.62 -21.52 -6.98
N ILE A 73 9.76 -21.97 -6.43
CA ILE A 73 10.84 -21.11 -5.96
C ILE A 73 11.47 -20.31 -7.09
N GLN A 74 11.46 -20.84 -8.33
CA GLN A 74 12.05 -20.17 -9.48
C GLN A 74 11.40 -18.82 -9.79
N LEU A 75 10.11 -18.66 -9.50
CA LEU A 75 9.43 -17.36 -9.64
C LEU A 75 10.00 -16.30 -8.71
N TYR A 76 10.32 -16.66 -7.48
CA TYR A 76 10.89 -15.76 -6.48
C TYR A 76 12.36 -15.45 -6.79
N GLU A 77 13.11 -16.45 -7.23
CA GLU A 77 14.47 -16.23 -7.70
C GLU A 77 14.52 -15.31 -8.92
N GLN A 78 13.60 -15.49 -9.88
CA GLN A 78 13.47 -14.62 -11.03
C GLN A 78 13.07 -13.20 -10.64
N ALA A 79 12.19 -13.01 -9.66
CA ALA A 79 11.80 -11.69 -9.15
C ALA A 79 13.01 -10.89 -8.61
N LEU A 80 14.04 -11.58 -8.16
CA LEU A 80 15.27 -11.00 -7.62
C LEU A 80 16.39 -10.83 -8.68
N LEU A 81 16.15 -11.19 -9.93
CA LEU A 81 17.11 -11.01 -11.03
C LEU A 81 16.91 -9.66 -11.70
N HIS A 82 17.73 -8.68 -11.33
CA HIS A 82 17.73 -7.39 -12.02
C HIS A 82 18.22 -7.56 -13.48
N LYS A 83 17.70 -6.76 -14.41
CA LYS A 83 18.05 -6.81 -15.85
C LYS A 83 19.55 -6.73 -16.13
N SER A 84 20.33 -6.08 -15.26
CA SER A 84 21.79 -5.99 -15.39
C SER A 84 22.51 -7.31 -15.06
N SER A 85 21.85 -8.30 -14.48
CA SER A 85 22.47 -9.58 -14.10
C SER A 85 22.93 -10.42 -15.30
N SER A 86 22.47 -10.11 -16.52
CA SER A 86 22.81 -10.78 -17.77
C SER A 86 22.55 -12.30 -17.79
N VAL A 87 21.69 -12.79 -16.89
CA VAL A 87 21.30 -14.20 -16.84
C VAL A 87 20.42 -14.53 -18.04
N ARG A 88 20.61 -15.72 -18.63
CA ARG A 88 19.82 -16.23 -19.74
C ARG A 88 19.16 -17.55 -19.37
N SER A 89 17.96 -17.78 -19.92
CA SER A 89 17.30 -19.08 -19.82
C SER A 89 17.99 -20.11 -20.75
N ASP A 90 17.66 -21.39 -20.59
CA ASP A 90 18.15 -22.48 -21.45
C ASP A 90 17.87 -22.25 -22.95
N LYS A 91 16.83 -21.45 -23.25
CA LYS A 91 16.47 -21.04 -24.63
C LYS A 91 17.20 -19.76 -25.10
N GLY A 92 18.23 -19.31 -24.37
CA GLY A 92 19.03 -18.12 -24.70
C GLY A 92 18.31 -16.77 -24.50
N ARG A 93 17.07 -16.74 -23.99
CA ARG A 93 16.32 -15.50 -23.74
C ARG A 93 16.79 -14.85 -22.44
N PRO A 94 16.85 -13.50 -22.36
CA PRO A 94 17.17 -12.80 -21.13
C PRO A 94 16.19 -13.23 -20.02
N LEU A 95 16.73 -13.62 -18.87
CA LEU A 95 15.96 -13.94 -17.66
C LEU A 95 16.15 -12.82 -16.65
N ASN A 96 15.10 -12.06 -16.41
CA ASN A 96 15.10 -10.94 -15.46
C ASN A 96 13.72 -10.79 -14.82
N ASN A 97 13.57 -9.76 -13.99
CA ASN A 97 12.35 -9.50 -13.23
C ASN A 97 11.34 -8.57 -13.94
N GLU A 98 11.65 -7.96 -15.08
CA GLU A 98 10.82 -6.92 -15.71
C GLU A 98 9.35 -7.35 -15.96
N ARG A 99 9.15 -8.61 -16.42
CA ARG A 99 7.78 -9.10 -16.64
C ARG A 99 6.99 -9.37 -15.34
N LEU A 100 7.70 -9.79 -14.30
CA LEU A 100 7.09 -9.97 -12.97
C LEU A 100 6.82 -8.61 -12.32
N GLU A 101 7.69 -7.63 -12.49
CA GLU A 101 7.52 -6.24 -12.08
C GLU A 101 6.24 -5.66 -12.70
N PHE A 102 6.08 -5.74 -14.02
CA PHE A 102 4.90 -5.27 -14.72
C PHE A 102 3.59 -5.88 -14.17
N LEU A 103 3.57 -7.20 -13.94
CA LEU A 103 2.42 -7.89 -13.36
C LEU A 103 2.20 -7.49 -11.89
N GLY A 104 3.29 -7.44 -11.15
CA GLY A 104 3.27 -7.17 -9.71
C GLY A 104 2.80 -5.76 -9.38
N ASP A 105 3.17 -4.75 -10.16
CA ASP A 105 2.69 -3.38 -10.04
C ASP A 105 1.15 -3.34 -10.10
N ALA A 106 0.54 -3.93 -11.12
CA ALA A 106 -0.92 -3.97 -11.28
C ALA A 106 -1.62 -4.70 -10.12
N ILE A 107 -1.05 -5.83 -9.66
CA ILE A 107 -1.60 -6.61 -8.53
C ILE A 107 -1.45 -5.84 -7.22
N LEU A 108 -0.30 -5.20 -7.00
CA LEU A 108 -0.03 -4.37 -5.82
C LEU A 108 -1.02 -3.21 -5.72
N ASP A 109 -1.23 -2.50 -6.82
CA ASP A 109 -2.20 -1.40 -6.90
C ASP A 109 -3.62 -1.84 -6.56
N ALA A 110 -4.05 -2.99 -7.09
CA ALA A 110 -5.36 -3.56 -6.81
C ALA A 110 -5.51 -3.96 -5.33
N ILE A 111 -4.49 -4.61 -4.75
CA ILE A 111 -4.50 -5.05 -3.35
C ILE A 111 -4.51 -3.84 -2.40
N VAL A 112 -3.64 -2.87 -2.63
CA VAL A 112 -3.55 -1.67 -1.79
C VAL A 112 -4.82 -0.84 -1.91
N GLY A 113 -5.41 -0.76 -3.12
CA GLY A 113 -6.70 -0.12 -3.35
C GLY A 113 -7.82 -0.76 -2.52
N ASP A 114 -7.92 -2.10 -2.52
CA ASP A 114 -8.91 -2.84 -1.72
C ASP A 114 -8.71 -2.62 -0.20
N ILE A 115 -7.47 -2.65 0.26
CA ILE A 115 -7.15 -2.43 1.68
C ILE A 115 -7.51 -1.00 2.11
N VAL A 116 -7.12 0.01 1.33
CA VAL A 116 -7.41 1.42 1.61
C VAL A 116 -8.91 1.69 1.57
N TYR A 117 -9.62 1.15 0.58
CA TYR A 117 -11.08 1.27 0.46
C TYR A 117 -11.80 0.71 1.71
N LYS A 118 -11.41 -0.47 2.17
CA LYS A 118 -12.01 -1.11 3.35
C LYS A 118 -11.62 -0.44 4.67
N ARG A 119 -10.40 0.10 4.76
CA ARG A 119 -9.91 0.75 5.99
C ARG A 119 -10.56 2.11 6.21
N PHE A 120 -10.83 2.86 5.15
CA PHE A 120 -11.29 4.24 5.21
C PHE A 120 -12.72 4.39 4.67
N GLU A 121 -13.66 3.68 5.28
CA GLU A 121 -15.09 3.78 4.95
C GLU A 121 -15.56 5.24 5.05
N GLY A 122 -16.36 5.68 4.09
CA GLY A 122 -16.90 7.04 4.03
C GLY A 122 -15.93 8.14 3.57
N LYS A 123 -14.67 7.82 3.25
CA LYS A 123 -13.75 8.79 2.61
C LYS A 123 -14.02 8.91 1.11
N ARG A 124 -13.81 10.12 0.57
CA ARG A 124 -13.99 10.39 -0.87
C ARG A 124 -12.87 9.78 -1.70
N GLU A 125 -13.13 9.58 -2.99
CA GLU A 125 -12.23 8.98 -3.96
C GLU A 125 -10.82 9.61 -3.94
N GLY A 126 -10.72 10.94 -4.00
CA GLY A 126 -9.42 11.63 -3.98
C GLY A 126 -8.56 11.34 -2.74
N PHE A 127 -9.18 11.12 -1.56
CA PHE A 127 -8.46 10.67 -0.36
C PHE A 127 -7.93 9.24 -0.53
N LEU A 128 -8.74 8.33 -1.07
CA LEU A 128 -8.37 6.93 -1.28
C LEU A 128 -7.23 6.82 -2.30
N THR A 129 -7.33 7.54 -3.41
CA THR A 129 -6.31 7.60 -4.46
C THR A 129 -4.99 8.17 -3.93
N ASN A 130 -5.03 9.28 -3.18
CA ASN A 130 -3.82 9.86 -2.58
C ASN A 130 -3.18 8.91 -1.54
N THR A 131 -3.98 8.24 -0.71
CA THR A 131 -3.48 7.30 0.29
C THR A 131 -2.83 6.08 -0.38
N ARG A 132 -3.48 5.50 -1.40
CA ARG A 132 -2.92 4.42 -2.22
C ARG A 132 -1.59 4.85 -2.82
N SER A 133 -1.55 5.98 -3.54
CA SER A 133 -0.34 6.48 -4.20
C SER A 133 0.85 6.65 -3.26
N LYS A 134 0.63 7.06 -2.00
CA LYS A 134 1.69 7.17 -0.99
C LYS A 134 2.24 5.81 -0.55
N ILE A 135 1.42 4.78 -0.56
CA ILE A 135 1.83 3.43 -0.19
C ILE A 135 2.63 2.79 -1.33
N VAL A 136 2.18 2.95 -2.57
CA VAL A 136 2.82 2.33 -3.74
C VAL A 136 3.89 3.22 -4.40
N GLN A 137 4.15 4.42 -3.86
CA GLN A 137 5.22 5.26 -4.39
C GLN A 137 6.59 4.61 -4.19
N ARG A 138 7.47 4.90 -5.12
CA ARG A 138 8.80 4.29 -5.23
C ARG A 138 9.65 4.33 -3.96
N GLU A 139 9.66 5.47 -3.26
CA GLU A 139 10.41 5.60 -2.00
C GLU A 139 9.89 4.66 -0.92
N THR A 140 8.58 4.46 -0.85
CA THR A 140 7.95 3.53 0.10
C THR A 140 8.30 2.10 -0.27
N LEU A 141 8.18 1.71 -1.55
CA LEU A 141 8.49 0.35 -2.00
C LEU A 141 9.98 0.01 -1.81
N ASN A 142 10.88 0.95 -2.08
CA ASN A 142 12.31 0.77 -1.80
C ASN A 142 12.57 0.50 -0.32
N LYS A 143 11.95 1.26 0.58
CA LYS A 143 12.08 1.05 2.03
C LYS A 143 11.53 -0.31 2.43
N LEU A 144 10.35 -0.68 1.96
CA LEU A 144 9.73 -1.97 2.26
C LEU A 144 10.59 -3.14 1.80
N ALA A 145 11.20 -3.06 0.62
CA ALA A 145 12.12 -4.08 0.13
C ALA A 145 13.32 -4.29 1.07
N VAL A 146 13.89 -3.20 1.59
CA VAL A 146 14.98 -3.25 2.58
C VAL A 146 14.51 -3.82 3.92
N GLU A 147 13.37 -3.35 4.43
CA GLU A 147 12.80 -3.80 5.72
C GLU A 147 12.51 -5.30 5.76
N ILE A 148 12.10 -5.89 4.63
CA ILE A 148 11.86 -7.33 4.55
C ILE A 148 13.09 -8.13 4.10
N GLY A 149 14.23 -7.45 3.83
CA GLY A 149 15.51 -8.08 3.49
C GLY A 149 15.66 -8.53 2.04
N LEU A 150 14.84 -8.02 1.10
CA LEU A 150 14.98 -8.33 -0.33
C LEU A 150 16.26 -7.74 -0.94
N ASP A 151 16.71 -6.60 -0.44
CA ASP A 151 17.93 -5.91 -0.86
C ASP A 151 19.16 -6.83 -0.85
N LYS A 152 19.23 -7.75 0.12
CA LYS A 152 20.32 -8.72 0.29
C LYS A 152 20.25 -9.90 -0.69
N LEU A 153 19.11 -10.10 -1.33
CA LEU A 153 18.85 -11.24 -2.20
C LEU A 153 18.87 -10.87 -3.69
N ILE A 154 18.80 -9.57 -4.01
CA ILE A 154 18.79 -9.11 -5.41
C ILE A 154 20.12 -9.39 -6.07
N LYS A 155 20.07 -10.04 -7.24
CA LYS A 155 21.23 -10.32 -8.10
C LYS A 155 21.32 -9.26 -9.19
N TYR A 156 22.43 -8.50 -9.20
CA TYR A 156 22.68 -7.45 -10.18
C TYR A 156 24.17 -7.38 -10.54
N SER A 157 24.50 -6.72 -11.66
CA SER A 157 25.88 -6.48 -12.03
C SER A 157 26.44 -5.25 -11.31
N THR A 158 27.59 -5.37 -10.65
CA THR A 158 28.26 -4.29 -9.92
C THR A 158 28.65 -3.10 -10.80
N ARG A 159 28.83 -3.31 -12.14
CA ARG A 159 29.12 -2.23 -13.10
C ARG A 159 27.94 -1.24 -13.26
N SER A 160 26.75 -1.60 -12.84
CA SER A 160 25.51 -0.80 -12.97
C SER A 160 25.09 -0.07 -11.69
N SER A 161 25.90 -0.14 -10.62
CA SER A 161 25.46 0.19 -9.25
C SER A 161 25.29 1.67 -8.93
N SER A 162 25.79 2.61 -9.76
CA SER A 162 25.82 4.03 -9.37
C SER A 162 24.49 4.80 -9.53
N HIS A 163 23.44 4.22 -10.15
CA HIS A 163 22.18 4.95 -10.40
C HIS A 163 20.88 4.15 -10.20
N ASN A 164 20.90 3.00 -9.54
CA ASN A 164 19.68 2.18 -9.42
C ASN A 164 18.89 2.43 -8.12
N SER A 165 18.52 3.70 -7.87
CA SER A 165 17.59 4.05 -6.77
C SER A 165 16.21 3.37 -6.90
N TYR A 166 15.95 2.69 -8.03
CA TYR A 166 14.68 2.04 -8.34
C TYR A 166 14.69 0.52 -8.20
N MET A 167 15.87 -0.08 -8.09
CA MET A 167 16.05 -1.52 -8.14
C MET A 167 15.30 -2.27 -7.05
N TYR A 168 15.25 -1.71 -5.85
CA TYR A 168 14.60 -2.35 -4.70
C TYR A 168 13.07 -2.34 -4.83
N GLY A 169 12.49 -1.22 -5.26
CA GLY A 169 11.06 -1.11 -5.52
C GLY A 169 10.61 -2.04 -6.64
N ASN A 170 11.34 -2.05 -7.75
CA ASN A 170 11.06 -2.94 -8.88
C ASN A 170 11.14 -4.43 -8.48
N ALA A 171 12.11 -4.79 -7.64
CA ALA A 171 12.22 -6.15 -7.11
C ALA A 171 11.05 -6.48 -6.15
N PHE A 172 10.58 -5.50 -5.37
CA PHE A 172 9.40 -5.68 -4.51
C PHE A 172 8.15 -5.93 -5.35
N GLU A 173 7.90 -5.13 -6.38
CA GLU A 173 6.79 -5.34 -7.33
C GLU A 173 6.90 -6.71 -8.00
N ALA A 174 8.07 -7.07 -8.51
CA ALA A 174 8.31 -8.38 -9.10
C ALA A 174 8.06 -9.52 -8.12
N PHE A 175 8.40 -9.33 -6.84
CA PHE A 175 8.14 -10.29 -5.77
C PHE A 175 6.65 -10.48 -5.52
N ILE A 176 5.85 -9.39 -5.56
CA ILE A 176 4.38 -9.45 -5.53
C ILE A 176 3.84 -10.23 -6.72
N GLY A 177 4.36 -9.99 -7.93
CA GLY A 177 4.01 -10.75 -9.13
C GLY A 177 4.32 -12.26 -8.98
N ALA A 178 5.46 -12.60 -8.37
CA ALA A 178 5.83 -13.98 -8.08
C ALA A 178 4.87 -14.65 -7.10
N ILE A 179 4.49 -13.96 -6.00
CA ILE A 179 3.50 -14.47 -5.03
C ILE A 179 2.16 -14.72 -5.73
N TYR A 180 1.73 -13.78 -6.55
CA TYR A 180 0.46 -13.90 -7.28
C TYR A 180 0.44 -15.12 -8.21
N LEU A 181 1.48 -15.33 -8.99
CA LEU A 181 1.57 -16.48 -9.90
C LEU A 181 1.69 -17.83 -9.16
N ASP A 182 2.38 -17.83 -8.02
CA ASP A 182 2.60 -19.03 -7.23
C ASP A 182 1.40 -19.43 -6.35
N GLN A 183 0.75 -18.46 -5.73
CA GLN A 183 -0.23 -18.68 -4.65
C GLN A 183 -1.60 -18.01 -4.90
N GLY A 184 -1.72 -17.15 -5.90
CA GLY A 184 -2.95 -16.44 -6.23
C GLY A 184 -3.17 -15.15 -5.43
N TYR A 185 -4.24 -14.44 -5.79
CA TYR A 185 -4.57 -13.10 -5.27
C TYR A 185 -4.74 -13.07 -3.74
N GLU A 186 -5.52 -13.98 -3.18
CA GLU A 186 -5.83 -13.99 -1.74
C GLU A 186 -4.59 -14.17 -0.86
N ARG A 187 -3.64 -14.99 -1.30
CA ARG A 187 -2.38 -15.18 -0.57
C ARG A 187 -1.49 -13.94 -0.69
N CYS A 188 -1.46 -13.32 -1.87
CA CYS A 188 -0.74 -12.08 -2.09
C CYS A 188 -1.30 -10.96 -1.21
N LYS A 189 -2.62 -10.83 -1.13
CA LYS A 189 -3.31 -9.88 -0.25
C LYS A 189 -2.99 -10.13 1.23
N GLN A 190 -3.04 -11.38 1.69
CA GLN A 190 -2.67 -11.75 3.06
C GLN A 190 -1.21 -11.37 3.38
N PHE A 191 -0.30 -11.59 2.44
CA PHE A 191 1.09 -11.16 2.57
C PHE A 191 1.18 -9.65 2.76
N MET A 192 0.52 -8.88 1.91
CA MET A 192 0.51 -7.42 2.00
C MET A 192 -0.09 -6.93 3.33
N GLU A 193 -1.22 -7.47 3.76
CA GLU A 193 -1.85 -7.08 5.02
C GLU A 193 -1.01 -7.44 6.24
N GLN A 194 -0.61 -8.72 6.36
CA GLN A 194 -0.04 -9.25 7.60
C GLN A 194 1.46 -9.03 7.74
N ARG A 195 2.19 -9.03 6.61
CA ARG A 195 3.66 -8.96 6.62
C ARG A 195 4.20 -7.58 6.26
N ILE A 196 3.43 -6.78 5.52
CA ILE A 196 3.85 -5.47 5.04
C ILE A 196 3.11 -4.36 5.79
N ILE A 197 1.80 -4.21 5.56
CA ILE A 197 1.05 -3.06 6.07
C ILE A 197 1.02 -3.06 7.58
N ASN A 198 0.59 -4.14 8.23
CA ASN A 198 0.47 -4.18 9.69
C ASN A 198 1.81 -4.05 10.44
N ARG A 199 2.96 -4.20 9.76
CA ARG A 199 4.28 -4.12 10.41
C ARG A 199 5.04 -2.85 10.12
N TYR A 200 4.94 -2.32 8.90
CA TYR A 200 5.83 -1.26 8.41
C TYR A 200 5.09 0.00 7.97
N ILE A 201 3.74 -0.05 7.84
CA ILE A 201 2.95 1.05 7.33
C ILE A 201 1.91 1.49 8.36
N ASP A 202 2.11 2.66 8.92
CA ASP A 202 1.07 3.33 9.71
C ASP A 202 0.10 4.04 8.75
N LEU A 203 -1.00 3.36 8.40
CA LEU A 203 -2.02 3.88 7.49
C LEU A 203 -2.64 5.18 8.01
N ASP A 204 -2.83 5.33 9.31
CA ASP A 204 -3.43 6.52 9.90
C ASP A 204 -2.47 7.71 9.81
N LYS A 205 -1.17 7.47 9.99
CA LYS A 205 -0.13 8.49 9.80
C LYS A 205 0.00 8.90 8.33
N ILE A 206 0.02 7.95 7.40
CA ILE A 206 0.07 8.23 5.96
C ILE A 206 -1.16 9.01 5.52
N SER A 207 -2.33 8.66 6.03
CA SER A 207 -3.57 9.35 5.70
C SER A 207 -3.63 10.78 6.22
N ARG A 208 -2.97 11.07 7.36
CA ARG A 208 -2.86 12.43 7.95
C ARG A 208 -1.75 13.26 7.31
N LYS A 209 -0.71 12.62 6.78
CA LYS A 209 0.43 13.31 6.17
C LYS A 209 0.04 13.95 4.85
N GLU A 210 0.22 15.26 4.82
CA GLU A 210 -0.01 16.18 3.71
C GLU A 210 -1.48 16.47 3.40
N VAL A 211 -1.99 17.40 4.14
CA VAL A 211 -2.97 18.33 3.58
C VAL A 211 -2.25 19.02 2.42
N ASN A 212 -2.56 18.67 1.18
CA ASN A 212 -2.03 19.40 0.02
C ASN A 212 -2.68 20.79 -0.01
N PHE A 213 -2.08 21.71 0.72
CA PHE A 213 -2.59 23.07 0.87
C PHE A 213 -2.69 23.77 -0.48
N LYS A 214 -1.74 23.53 -1.40
CA LYS A 214 -1.81 24.06 -2.76
C LYS A 214 -3.05 23.59 -3.50
N SER A 215 -3.32 22.28 -3.54
CA SER A 215 -4.54 21.76 -4.18
C SER A 215 -5.81 22.27 -3.51
N LYS A 216 -5.83 22.32 -2.17
CA LYS A 216 -6.99 22.85 -1.43
C LYS A 216 -7.26 24.33 -1.75
N LEU A 217 -6.20 25.13 -1.87
CA LEU A 217 -6.33 26.53 -2.22
C LEU A 217 -6.85 26.69 -3.65
N ILE A 218 -6.33 25.89 -4.59
CA ILE A 218 -6.80 25.90 -5.99
C ILE A 218 -8.27 25.44 -6.07
N GLU A 219 -8.66 24.36 -5.38
CA GLU A 219 -10.06 23.92 -5.34
C GLU A 219 -10.99 24.99 -4.74
N TRP A 220 -10.53 25.66 -3.68
CA TRP A 220 -11.28 26.76 -3.07
C TRP A 220 -11.40 27.95 -4.04
N SER A 221 -10.33 28.35 -4.71
CA SER A 221 -10.34 29.44 -5.67
C SER A 221 -11.28 29.18 -6.84
N GLN A 222 -11.28 27.95 -7.38
CA GLN A 222 -12.21 27.53 -8.44
C GLN A 222 -13.67 27.62 -7.99
N LYS A 223 -13.99 27.17 -6.76
CA LYS A 223 -15.34 27.27 -6.20
C LYS A 223 -15.78 28.71 -5.96
N SER A 224 -14.86 29.56 -5.53
CA SER A 224 -15.09 30.98 -5.24
C SER A 224 -14.99 31.85 -6.49
N LYS A 225 -14.59 31.30 -7.64
CA LYS A 225 -14.34 32.02 -8.90
C LYS A 225 -13.31 33.12 -8.75
N LEU A 226 -12.28 32.92 -7.93
CA LEU A 226 -11.19 33.84 -7.69
C LEU A 226 -9.92 33.33 -8.37
N GLU A 227 -9.10 34.22 -8.89
CA GLU A 227 -7.80 33.89 -9.47
C GLU A 227 -6.75 33.71 -8.37
N VAL A 228 -5.97 32.64 -8.44
CA VAL A 228 -4.85 32.35 -7.53
C VAL A 228 -3.58 32.11 -8.33
N SER A 229 -2.53 32.89 -8.02
CA SER A 229 -1.19 32.68 -8.57
C SER A 229 -0.18 32.32 -7.50
N PHE A 230 0.90 31.66 -7.92
CA PHE A 230 2.05 31.27 -7.09
C PHE A 230 3.30 31.84 -7.71
N GLU A 231 3.90 32.83 -7.07
CA GLU A 231 5.07 33.53 -7.55
C GLU A 231 6.30 33.18 -6.72
N LEU A 232 7.38 32.77 -7.38
CA LEU A 232 8.67 32.59 -6.72
C LEU A 232 9.28 33.97 -6.49
N ILE A 233 9.38 34.41 -5.21
CA ILE A 233 9.90 35.73 -4.87
C ILE A 233 11.44 35.67 -4.83
N GLU A 234 12.00 34.64 -4.20
CA GLU A 234 13.41 34.61 -3.93
C GLU A 234 13.90 33.13 -3.88
N GLN A 235 15.20 32.98 -4.24
CA GLN A 235 15.94 31.74 -4.03
C GLN A 235 17.31 32.12 -3.45
N PHE A 236 17.64 31.55 -2.28
CA PHE A 236 18.89 31.82 -1.58
C PHE A 236 19.46 30.52 -1.00
N LEU A 237 20.70 30.57 -0.49
CA LEU A 237 21.32 29.46 0.22
C LEU A 237 21.20 29.71 1.72
N ASP A 238 20.93 28.65 2.49
CA ASP A 238 20.98 28.69 3.93
C ASP A 238 22.43 28.62 4.45
N GLN A 239 22.59 28.57 5.78
CA GLN A 239 23.91 28.52 6.43
C GLN A 239 24.70 27.24 6.06
N ASP A 240 23.99 26.17 5.69
CA ASP A 240 24.57 24.89 5.30
C ASP A 240 24.70 24.73 3.77
N SER A 241 24.57 25.86 3.02
CA SER A 241 24.64 25.91 1.55
C SER A 241 23.53 25.10 0.84
N ASN A 242 22.40 24.86 1.49
CA ASN A 242 21.25 24.23 0.83
C ASN A 242 20.37 25.31 0.16
N PRO A 243 19.81 25.03 -1.02
CA PRO A 243 18.92 25.96 -1.70
C PRO A 243 17.59 26.11 -0.95
N VAL A 244 17.21 27.34 -0.65
CA VAL A 244 15.91 27.71 -0.06
C VAL A 244 15.12 28.53 -1.07
N PHE A 245 13.85 28.18 -1.24
CA PHE A 245 12.92 28.83 -2.15
C PHE A 245 11.86 29.56 -1.32
N GLN A 246 11.54 30.81 -1.70
CA GLN A 246 10.45 31.59 -1.11
C GLN A 246 9.37 31.84 -2.16
N THR A 247 8.15 31.43 -1.88
CA THR A 247 6.97 31.59 -2.75
C THR A 247 5.93 32.48 -2.08
N GLU A 248 5.34 33.40 -2.86
CA GLU A 248 4.15 34.15 -2.49
C GLU A 248 2.92 33.61 -3.22
N VAL A 249 1.83 33.49 -2.49
CA VAL A 249 0.48 33.24 -3.05
C VAL A 249 -0.23 34.58 -3.18
N ARG A 250 -0.80 34.83 -4.35
CA ARG A 250 -1.67 35.99 -4.60
C ARG A 250 -3.08 35.51 -4.93
N ILE A 251 -4.06 36.23 -4.39
CA ILE A 251 -5.49 36.05 -4.68
C ILE A 251 -5.99 37.34 -5.27
N GLU A 252 -6.54 37.33 -6.48
CA GLU A 252 -6.93 38.51 -7.22
C GLU A 252 -5.79 39.56 -7.26
N GLY A 253 -4.55 39.15 -7.45
CA GLY A 253 -3.36 39.98 -7.47
C GLY A 253 -2.88 40.48 -6.10
N LEU A 254 -3.62 40.27 -5.01
CA LEU A 254 -3.26 40.70 -3.67
C LEU A 254 -2.48 39.64 -2.90
N PRO A 255 -1.41 39.98 -2.17
CA PRO A 255 -0.64 39.04 -1.36
C PRO A 255 -1.49 38.38 -0.29
N ALA A 256 -1.61 37.02 -0.35
CA ALA A 256 -2.41 36.21 0.56
C ALA A 256 -1.58 35.39 1.53
N GLY A 257 -0.39 34.95 1.13
CA GLY A 257 0.48 34.18 2.02
C GLY A 257 1.86 33.94 1.41
N THR A 258 2.89 33.83 2.26
CA THR A 258 4.27 33.53 1.88
C THR A 258 4.72 32.23 2.55
N GLY A 259 5.60 31.49 1.89
CA GLY A 259 6.18 30.25 2.43
C GLY A 259 7.57 29.99 1.89
N THR A 260 8.44 29.47 2.73
CA THR A 260 9.78 29.02 2.38
C THR A 260 9.88 27.50 2.42
N GLY A 261 10.82 26.91 1.69
CA GLY A 261 11.09 25.47 1.70
C GLY A 261 12.33 25.13 0.89
N TYR A 262 12.88 23.96 1.10
CA TYR A 262 14.06 23.46 0.39
C TYR A 262 13.78 23.00 -1.04
N SER A 263 12.53 23.11 -1.49
CA SER A 263 12.12 22.91 -2.86
C SER A 263 11.00 23.88 -3.24
N LYS A 264 10.85 24.16 -4.54
CA LYS A 264 9.72 24.97 -5.06
C LYS A 264 8.36 24.40 -4.65
N LYS A 265 8.22 23.06 -4.62
CA LYS A 265 7.00 22.40 -4.21
C LYS A 265 6.68 22.64 -2.73
N GLU A 266 7.67 22.56 -1.86
CA GLU A 266 7.53 22.77 -0.43
C GLU A 266 7.20 24.24 -0.12
N SER A 267 7.92 25.20 -0.73
CA SER A 267 7.63 26.61 -0.54
C SER A 267 6.20 26.99 -0.97
N GLN A 268 5.72 26.41 -2.10
CA GLN A 268 4.34 26.61 -2.55
C GLN A 268 3.31 26.01 -1.59
N GLN A 269 3.58 24.84 -0.99
CA GLN A 269 2.71 24.25 0.02
C GLN A 269 2.61 25.10 1.28
N ASN A 270 3.75 25.62 1.76
CA ASN A 270 3.82 26.45 2.94
C ASN A 270 3.14 27.82 2.70
N ALA A 271 3.33 28.41 1.53
CA ALA A 271 2.64 29.64 1.13
C ALA A 271 1.11 29.44 1.05
N ALA A 272 0.66 28.32 0.44
CA ALA A 272 -0.75 27.97 0.36
C ALA A 272 -1.37 27.72 1.74
N GLN A 273 -0.63 27.13 2.68
CA GLN A 273 -1.07 26.93 4.05
C GLN A 273 -1.35 28.26 4.75
N MET A 274 -0.48 29.24 4.56
CA MET A 274 -0.66 30.59 5.11
C MET A 274 -1.85 31.30 4.49
N ALA A 275 -2.01 31.21 3.16
CA ALA A 275 -3.14 31.79 2.45
C ALA A 275 -4.49 31.20 2.91
N ILE A 276 -4.59 29.87 3.06
CA ILE A 276 -5.82 29.21 3.52
C ILE A 276 -6.22 29.64 4.94
N LYS A 277 -5.26 29.91 5.83
CA LYS A 277 -5.58 30.44 7.16
C LYS A 277 -6.26 31.80 7.07
N LYS A 278 -5.72 32.72 6.27
CA LYS A 278 -6.30 34.06 6.08
C LYS A 278 -7.69 34.07 5.42
N VAL A 279 -7.97 33.06 4.60
CA VAL A 279 -9.26 32.96 3.89
C VAL A 279 -10.36 32.34 4.74
N LYS A 280 -10.01 31.67 5.83
CA LYS A 280 -10.97 31.05 6.75
C LYS A 280 -11.34 31.94 7.93
N ASP A 281 -10.50 32.91 8.25
CA ASP A 281 -10.77 33.97 9.22
C ASP A 281 -11.56 35.09 8.54
#